data_313d786b94da4353abca2e6345c1f8e5
#
_entry.id   313d786b94da4353abca2e6345c1f8e5
#
_cell.length_a   1.000
_cell.length_b   1.000
_cell.length_c   1.000
_cell.angle_alpha   90.00
_cell.angle_beta   90.00
_cell.angle_gamma   90.00
#
_symmetry.space_group_name_H-M   'P 1'
#
loop_
_entity.id
_entity.type
_entity.pdbx_description
1 polymer ?
#
loop_
_entity_poly.entity_id
_entity_poly.type
_entity_poly.pdbx_seq_one_letter_code
_entity_poly.pdbx_strand_id
1 'polypeptide(L)'
;EFRRVLFRSDRIVADGIDDPHFDASNVGEYLQAAEVNAMLDDPDALFIDMRNHYEYEVGHFENALEIPADTFREQLPKAVEMMQAHKDKKIVMYCTGGIRCEKASAWMKHNGFNKVWHIEGGIIEYARKAREQGLPVRFIGKNFVFDERMGERISDEIIAHCHQCGAPCDSHTNCKNDGC
;
A
#
# COMPACT_ATOMS: atom_id res chain seq x y z
N GLU A 1 9.37 -34.43 -14.70
CA GLU A 1 7.94 -34.10 -14.46
C GLU A 1 7.83 -33.19 -13.25
N PHE A 2 7.81 -31.85 -13.48
CA PHE A 2 7.58 -30.91 -12.42
C PHE A 2 6.09 -30.98 -12.06
N ARG A 3 5.75 -31.67 -10.98
CA ARG A 3 4.43 -31.58 -10.36
C ARG A 3 4.27 -30.16 -9.83
N ARG A 4 3.50 -29.33 -10.55
CA ARG A 4 2.95 -28.09 -9.98
C ARG A 4 2.09 -28.46 -8.80
N VAL A 5 2.59 -28.28 -7.59
CA VAL A 5 1.77 -28.29 -6.38
C VAL A 5 0.92 -27.04 -6.43
N LEU A 6 -0.33 -27.19 -6.86
CA LEU A 6 -1.34 -26.15 -6.74
C LEU A 6 -1.69 -26.03 -5.25
N PHE A 7 -1.08 -25.06 -4.57
CA PHE A 7 -1.59 -24.63 -3.28
C PHE A 7 -2.95 -23.99 -3.52
N ARG A 8 -4.02 -24.71 -3.23
CA ARG A 8 -5.33 -24.12 -3.07
C ARG A 8 -5.34 -23.44 -1.70
N SER A 9 -5.10 -22.17 -1.69
CA SER A 9 -5.42 -21.32 -0.54
C SER A 9 -6.85 -20.83 -0.73
N ASP A 10 -7.72 -21.09 0.21
CA ASP A 10 -9.07 -20.53 0.23
C ASP A 10 -9.05 -19.01 0.49
N ARG A 11 -7.90 -18.46 0.87
CA ARG A 11 -7.66 -17.04 1.13
C ARG A 11 -6.37 -16.59 0.46
N ILE A 12 -6.45 -15.60 -0.41
CA ILE A 12 -5.29 -15.01 -1.10
C ILE A 12 -4.40 -14.23 -0.12
N VAL A 13 -5.00 -13.65 0.91
CA VAL A 13 -4.32 -12.88 1.96
C VAL A 13 -4.77 -13.38 3.33
N ALA A 14 -3.81 -13.53 4.26
CA ALA A 14 -4.08 -13.87 5.65
C ALA A 14 -4.63 -12.64 6.40
N ASP A 15 -5.93 -12.39 6.27
CA ASP A 15 -6.62 -11.22 6.81
C ASP A 15 -7.05 -11.38 8.28
N GLY A 16 -7.23 -12.61 8.75
CA GLY A 16 -7.65 -12.90 10.14
C GLY A 16 -9.08 -12.49 10.45
N ILE A 17 -9.89 -12.11 9.45
CA ILE A 17 -11.29 -11.75 9.64
C ILE A 17 -12.10 -13.03 9.89
N ASP A 18 -12.75 -13.08 11.05
CA ASP A 18 -13.63 -14.18 11.46
C ASP A 18 -15.03 -13.61 11.81
N ASP A 19 -15.60 -12.88 10.86
CA ASP A 19 -16.95 -12.32 10.96
C ASP A 19 -17.82 -12.93 9.86
N PRO A 20 -18.86 -13.69 10.20
CA PRO A 20 -19.74 -14.34 9.22
C PRO A 20 -20.57 -13.34 8.38
N HIS A 21 -20.68 -12.10 8.80
CA HIS A 21 -21.38 -11.03 8.09
C HIS A 21 -20.45 -10.19 7.19
N PHE A 22 -19.15 -10.48 7.19
CA PHE A 22 -18.20 -9.77 6.35
C PHE A 22 -18.33 -10.19 4.89
N ASP A 23 -18.74 -9.25 4.05
CA ASP A 23 -18.76 -9.42 2.60
C ASP A 23 -17.48 -8.89 1.95
N ALA A 24 -16.58 -9.80 1.60
CA ALA A 24 -15.32 -9.48 0.94
C ALA A 24 -15.49 -8.95 -0.49
N SER A 25 -16.67 -9.07 -1.09
CA SER A 25 -16.97 -8.53 -2.43
C SER A 25 -17.39 -7.06 -2.42
N ASN A 26 -17.80 -6.54 -1.26
CA ASN A 26 -18.18 -5.14 -1.09
C ASN A 26 -16.95 -4.23 -0.94
N VAL A 27 -16.08 -4.25 -1.96
CA VAL A 27 -14.83 -3.47 -2.00
C VAL A 27 -15.09 -1.97 -2.17
N GLY A 28 -14.06 -1.15 -1.91
CA GLY A 28 -14.05 0.29 -2.23
C GLY A 28 -14.07 0.52 -3.75
N GLU A 29 -14.30 1.77 -4.15
CA GLU A 29 -14.24 2.15 -5.56
C GLU A 29 -12.78 2.16 -6.04
N TYR A 30 -12.57 1.75 -7.31
CA TYR A 30 -11.25 1.73 -7.92
C TYR A 30 -10.88 3.12 -8.46
N LEU A 31 -9.64 3.53 -8.24
CA LEU A 31 -9.07 4.77 -8.81
C LEU A 31 -8.03 4.44 -9.88
N GLN A 32 -8.15 5.11 -11.02
CA GLN A 32 -7.16 5.14 -12.09
C GLN A 32 -6.10 6.22 -11.82
N ALA A 33 -4.96 6.19 -12.53
CA ALA A 33 -3.82 7.08 -12.26
C ALA A 33 -4.18 8.58 -12.23
N ALA A 34 -5.01 9.05 -13.15
CA ALA A 34 -5.44 10.45 -13.17
C ALA A 34 -6.31 10.82 -11.97
N GLU A 35 -7.18 9.90 -11.53
CA GLU A 35 -8.05 10.07 -10.37
C GLU A 35 -7.24 10.04 -9.06
N VAL A 36 -6.21 9.17 -8.99
CA VAL A 36 -5.26 9.15 -7.87
C VAL A 36 -4.59 10.51 -7.72
N ASN A 37 -4.09 11.09 -8.82
CA ASN A 37 -3.47 12.42 -8.77
C ASN A 37 -4.47 13.50 -8.33
N ALA A 38 -5.70 13.45 -8.79
CA ALA A 38 -6.75 14.38 -8.36
C ALA A 38 -7.07 14.23 -6.86
N MET A 39 -7.09 12.99 -6.34
CA MET A 39 -7.30 12.73 -4.91
C MET A 39 -6.12 13.19 -4.05
N LEU A 40 -4.87 13.15 -4.56
CA LEU A 40 -3.69 13.67 -3.85
C LEU A 40 -3.74 15.19 -3.65
N ASP A 41 -4.44 15.89 -4.54
CA ASP A 41 -4.64 17.34 -4.45
C ASP A 41 -5.90 17.72 -3.64
N ASP A 42 -6.72 16.75 -3.23
CA ASP A 42 -7.94 16.97 -2.45
C ASP A 42 -7.63 17.00 -0.95
N PRO A 43 -7.84 18.12 -0.24
CA PRO A 43 -7.57 18.24 1.19
C PRO A 43 -8.50 17.36 2.07
N ASP A 44 -9.57 16.83 1.48
CA ASP A 44 -10.48 15.91 2.15
C ASP A 44 -10.14 14.44 1.91
N ALA A 45 -9.12 14.15 1.13
CA ALA A 45 -8.63 12.79 0.91
C ALA A 45 -7.48 12.44 1.85
N LEU A 46 -7.53 11.24 2.42
CA LEU A 46 -6.48 10.64 3.23
C LEU A 46 -5.97 9.37 2.55
N PHE A 47 -4.68 9.36 2.25
CA PHE A 47 -4.02 8.20 1.67
C PHE A 47 -3.50 7.28 2.77
N ILE A 48 -3.82 5.99 2.70
CA ILE A 48 -3.42 4.98 3.68
C ILE A 48 -2.60 3.90 2.99
N ASP A 49 -1.38 3.73 3.46
CA ASP A 49 -0.51 2.64 3.02
C ASP A 49 -0.82 1.35 3.78
N MET A 50 -1.27 0.33 3.04
CA MET A 50 -1.56 -1.01 3.57
C MET A 50 -0.38 -1.97 3.39
N ARG A 51 0.82 -1.44 3.25
CA ARG A 51 2.06 -2.21 3.17
C ARG A 51 2.74 -2.28 4.54
N ASN A 52 3.75 -3.12 4.65
CA ASN A 52 4.56 -3.20 5.86
C ASN A 52 5.48 -1.97 5.99
N HIS A 53 5.95 -1.71 7.20
CA HIS A 53 6.83 -0.57 7.51
C HIS A 53 8.05 -0.48 6.57
N TYR A 54 8.76 -1.57 6.35
CA TYR A 54 9.94 -1.60 5.48
C TYR A 54 9.64 -1.29 3.99
N GLU A 55 8.40 -1.48 3.54
CA GLU A 55 7.94 -1.09 2.21
C GLU A 55 7.64 0.41 2.15
N TYR A 56 7.00 0.94 3.21
CA TYR A 56 6.69 2.36 3.36
C TYR A 56 7.95 3.23 3.48
N GLU A 57 8.92 2.78 4.26
CA GLU A 57 10.16 3.50 4.55
C GLU A 57 10.96 3.85 3.28
N VAL A 58 10.98 2.96 2.28
CA VAL A 58 11.75 3.15 1.04
C VAL A 58 10.98 3.90 -0.06
N GLY A 59 9.67 4.04 0.09
CA GLY A 59 8.84 4.79 -0.86
C GLY A 59 7.37 4.78 -0.50
N HIS A 60 6.71 5.92 -0.66
CA HIS A 60 5.27 6.09 -0.41
C HIS A 60 4.71 7.28 -1.20
N PHE A 61 3.38 7.42 -1.24
CA PHE A 61 2.76 8.64 -1.74
C PHE A 61 2.97 9.79 -0.76
N GLU A 62 3.11 10.99 -1.29
CA GLU A 62 3.22 12.20 -0.48
C GLU A 62 2.07 12.30 0.54
N ASN A 63 2.40 12.60 1.79
CA ASN A 63 1.47 12.69 2.92
C ASN A 63 0.64 11.42 3.21
N ALA A 64 1.04 10.27 2.71
CA ALA A 64 0.36 9.02 3.04
C ALA A 64 0.57 8.63 4.50
N LEU A 65 -0.48 8.08 5.11
CA LEU A 65 -0.45 7.57 6.47
C LEU A 65 -0.06 6.09 6.45
N GLU A 66 0.92 5.75 7.26
CA GLU A 66 1.28 4.38 7.54
C GLU A 66 0.40 3.80 8.66
N ILE A 67 0.05 2.52 8.55
CA ILE A 67 -0.61 1.79 9.63
C ILE A 67 0.48 1.04 10.43
N PRO A 68 0.75 1.43 11.70
CA PRO A 68 1.85 0.88 12.49
C PRO A 68 1.52 -0.52 13.01
N ALA A 69 1.72 -1.53 12.17
CA ALA A 69 1.52 -2.94 12.50
C ALA A 69 2.49 -3.83 11.72
N ASP A 70 2.86 -4.98 12.30
CA ASP A 70 3.83 -5.89 11.72
C ASP A 70 3.22 -6.82 10.67
N THR A 71 1.89 -7.01 10.73
CA THR A 71 1.18 -7.91 9.82
C THR A 71 -0.08 -7.26 9.24
N PHE A 72 -0.47 -7.67 8.04
CA PHE A 72 -1.71 -7.21 7.42
C PHE A 72 -2.95 -7.49 8.29
N ARG A 73 -2.97 -8.62 9.01
CA ARG A 73 -4.04 -8.95 9.96
C ARG A 73 -4.21 -7.91 11.06
N GLU A 74 -3.09 -7.39 11.57
CA GLU A 74 -3.10 -6.35 12.61
C GLU A 74 -3.40 -4.97 12.04
N GLN A 75 -3.02 -4.73 10.77
CA GLN A 75 -3.31 -3.46 10.09
C GLN A 75 -4.82 -3.21 9.94
N LEU A 76 -5.61 -4.24 9.69
CA LEU A 76 -7.05 -4.07 9.43
C LEU A 76 -7.80 -3.40 10.61
N PRO A 77 -7.75 -3.92 11.86
CA PRO A 77 -8.41 -3.26 12.98
C PRO A 77 -7.78 -1.91 13.31
N LYS A 78 -6.46 -1.76 13.19
CA LYS A 78 -5.78 -0.47 13.43
C LYS A 78 -6.18 0.59 12.42
N ALA A 79 -6.34 0.25 11.15
CA ALA A 79 -6.82 1.18 10.13
C ALA A 79 -8.21 1.70 10.47
N VAL A 80 -9.11 0.83 10.91
CA VAL A 80 -10.45 1.22 11.38
C VAL A 80 -10.34 2.16 12.58
N GLU A 81 -9.53 1.83 13.59
CA GLU A 81 -9.33 2.64 14.79
C GLU A 81 -8.78 4.03 14.45
N MET A 82 -7.70 4.09 13.68
CA MET A 82 -7.06 5.35 13.27
C MET A 82 -7.99 6.26 12.47
N MET A 83 -8.85 5.68 11.65
CA MET A 83 -9.75 6.45 10.79
C MET A 83 -11.12 6.77 11.43
N GLN A 84 -11.39 6.34 12.67
CA GLN A 84 -12.69 6.61 13.33
C GLN A 84 -13.06 8.10 13.38
N ALA A 85 -12.08 8.97 13.65
CA ALA A 85 -12.26 10.42 13.67
C ALA A 85 -12.41 11.06 12.27
N HIS A 86 -12.22 10.27 11.21
CA HIS A 86 -12.17 10.72 9.82
C HIS A 86 -13.20 10.02 8.91
N LYS A 87 -14.33 9.57 9.47
CA LYS A 87 -15.38 8.86 8.71
C LYS A 87 -16.04 9.71 7.62
N ASP A 88 -15.97 11.01 7.74
CA ASP A 88 -16.45 11.98 6.77
C ASP A 88 -15.46 12.24 5.62
N LYS A 89 -14.19 11.91 5.81
CA LYS A 89 -13.13 12.06 4.82
C LYS A 89 -13.17 10.98 3.73
N LYS A 90 -12.53 11.27 2.62
CA LYS A 90 -12.28 10.31 1.54
C LYS A 90 -11.06 9.47 1.88
N ILE A 91 -11.24 8.18 2.03
CA ILE A 91 -10.15 7.25 2.37
C ILE A 91 -9.68 6.55 1.10
N VAL A 92 -8.43 6.77 0.72
CA VAL A 92 -7.78 6.15 -0.43
C VAL A 92 -6.74 5.16 0.06
N MET A 93 -6.93 3.89 -0.20
CA MET A 93 -6.03 2.83 0.24
C MET A 93 -5.15 2.34 -0.91
N TYR A 94 -3.89 2.02 -0.61
CA TYR A 94 -2.99 1.46 -1.61
C TYR A 94 -2.04 0.43 -1.04
N CYS A 95 -1.54 -0.43 -1.92
CA CYS A 95 -0.44 -1.37 -1.65
C CYS A 95 0.32 -1.62 -2.95
N THR A 96 1.27 -2.54 -2.95
CA THR A 96 2.13 -2.84 -4.11
C THR A 96 1.33 -3.20 -5.38
N GLY A 97 0.42 -4.18 -5.29
CA GLY A 97 -0.34 -4.74 -6.44
C GLY A 97 -1.87 -4.73 -6.29
N GLY A 98 -2.43 -4.04 -5.28
CA GLY A 98 -3.87 -3.87 -5.09
C GLY A 98 -4.57 -4.94 -4.25
N ILE A 99 -4.06 -6.17 -4.15
CA ILE A 99 -4.75 -7.32 -3.52
C ILE A 99 -5.07 -7.09 -2.04
N ARG A 100 -4.13 -6.55 -1.25
CA ARG A 100 -4.37 -6.22 0.16
C ARG A 100 -5.49 -5.18 0.30
N CYS A 101 -5.55 -4.23 -0.64
CA CYS A 101 -6.51 -3.12 -0.60
C CYS A 101 -7.94 -3.54 -0.93
N GLU A 102 -8.15 -4.56 -1.74
CA GLU A 102 -9.50 -5.13 -1.93
C GLU A 102 -10.08 -5.59 -0.60
N LYS A 103 -9.33 -6.37 0.18
CA LYS A 103 -9.76 -6.81 1.52
C LYS A 103 -9.89 -5.65 2.50
N ALA A 104 -8.90 -4.75 2.54
CA ALA A 104 -8.90 -3.64 3.47
C ALA A 104 -10.04 -2.67 3.20
N SER A 105 -10.34 -2.34 1.94
CA SER A 105 -11.45 -1.44 1.60
C SER A 105 -12.81 -2.04 1.93
N ALA A 106 -13.00 -3.36 1.68
CA ALA A 106 -14.20 -4.07 2.10
C ALA A 106 -14.35 -4.06 3.63
N TRP A 107 -13.26 -4.25 4.37
CA TRP A 107 -13.25 -4.19 5.83
C TRP A 107 -13.59 -2.79 6.37
N MET A 108 -13.06 -1.74 5.76
CA MET A 108 -13.42 -0.37 6.10
C MET A 108 -14.91 -0.11 5.88
N LYS A 109 -15.48 -0.53 4.73
CA LYS A 109 -16.91 -0.40 4.45
C LYS A 109 -17.76 -1.19 5.43
N HIS A 110 -17.37 -2.41 5.79
CA HIS A 110 -18.02 -3.22 6.81
C HIS A 110 -18.07 -2.51 8.17
N ASN A 111 -17.05 -1.71 8.50
CA ASN A 111 -16.98 -0.90 9.72
C ASN A 111 -17.62 0.50 9.59
N GLY A 112 -18.44 0.72 8.56
CA GLY A 112 -19.27 1.89 8.39
C GLY A 112 -18.58 3.10 7.76
N PHE A 113 -17.48 2.91 7.05
CA PHE A 113 -16.89 3.93 6.21
C PHE A 113 -17.53 3.91 4.82
N ASN A 114 -18.11 5.02 4.39
CA ASN A 114 -18.87 5.08 3.14
C ASN A 114 -18.08 5.66 1.96
N LYS A 115 -16.99 6.38 2.25
CA LYS A 115 -16.15 7.07 1.26
C LYS A 115 -14.79 6.37 1.19
N VAL A 116 -14.75 5.17 0.59
CA VAL A 116 -13.55 4.32 0.52
C VAL A 116 -13.21 4.01 -0.92
N TRP A 117 -11.99 4.33 -1.30
CA TRP A 117 -11.38 4.05 -2.60
C TRP A 117 -10.09 3.25 -2.43
N HIS A 118 -9.66 2.61 -3.48
CA HIS A 118 -8.33 2.02 -3.54
C HIS A 118 -7.77 2.09 -4.97
N ILE A 119 -6.43 2.09 -5.06
CA ILE A 119 -5.74 2.20 -6.34
C ILE A 119 -5.83 0.88 -7.10
N GLU A 120 -6.39 0.91 -8.31
CA GLU A 120 -6.48 -0.26 -9.18
C GLU A 120 -5.08 -0.77 -9.56
N GLY A 121 -4.82 -2.06 -9.28
CA GLY A 121 -3.50 -2.66 -9.52
C GLY A 121 -2.36 -2.10 -8.66
N GLY A 122 -2.67 -1.27 -7.66
CA GLY A 122 -1.71 -0.71 -6.71
C GLY A 122 -0.68 0.23 -7.32
N ILE A 123 0.46 0.38 -6.63
CA ILE A 123 1.57 1.28 -7.04
C ILE A 123 2.11 0.90 -8.41
N ILE A 124 2.23 -0.39 -8.70
CA ILE A 124 2.79 -0.88 -9.98
C ILE A 124 1.97 -0.35 -11.15
N GLU A 125 0.66 -0.56 -11.12
CA GLU A 125 -0.23 -0.15 -12.21
C GLU A 125 -0.37 1.37 -12.27
N TYR A 126 -0.43 2.05 -11.13
CA TYR A 126 -0.43 3.51 -11.06
C TYR A 126 0.80 4.10 -11.76
N ALA A 127 2.00 3.66 -11.41
CA ALA A 127 3.24 4.20 -11.98
C ALA A 127 3.33 3.93 -13.49
N ARG A 128 2.92 2.73 -13.92
CA ARG A 128 2.88 2.36 -15.34
C ARG A 128 1.93 3.26 -16.13
N LYS A 129 0.67 3.37 -15.68
CA LYS A 129 -0.36 4.19 -16.35
C LYS A 129 -0.05 5.68 -16.32
N ALA A 130 0.46 6.20 -15.20
CA ALA A 130 0.86 7.60 -15.12
C ALA A 130 1.93 7.94 -16.17
N ARG A 131 2.96 7.11 -16.30
CA ARG A 131 4.00 7.29 -17.32
C ARG A 131 3.46 7.19 -18.75
N GLU A 132 2.62 6.19 -19.05
CA GLU A 132 1.99 6.01 -20.36
C GLU A 132 1.10 7.20 -20.77
N GLN A 133 0.42 7.81 -19.80
CA GLN A 133 -0.47 8.95 -20.02
C GLN A 133 0.24 10.30 -19.92
N GLY A 134 1.55 10.34 -19.63
CA GLY A 134 2.29 11.58 -19.43
C GLY A 134 1.86 12.37 -18.18
N LEU A 135 1.27 11.68 -17.19
CA LEU A 135 0.89 12.28 -15.91
C LEU A 135 2.09 12.35 -14.96
N PRO A 136 2.13 13.33 -14.06
CA PRO A 136 3.15 13.36 -13.02
C PRO A 136 3.00 12.14 -12.11
N VAL A 137 4.11 11.46 -11.86
CA VAL A 137 4.16 10.35 -10.89
C VAL A 137 4.38 10.94 -9.51
N ARG A 138 3.41 10.77 -8.60
CA ARG A 138 3.36 11.36 -7.27
C ARG A 138 3.78 10.40 -6.14
N PHE A 139 4.24 9.20 -6.51
CA PHE A 139 4.85 8.26 -5.58
C PHE A 139 6.34 8.58 -5.46
N ILE A 140 6.83 8.72 -4.23
CA ILE A 140 8.21 9.12 -3.93
C ILE A 140 9.02 7.89 -3.52
N GLY A 141 10.22 7.75 -4.09
CA GLY A 141 11.16 6.71 -3.74
C GLY A 141 10.98 5.42 -4.53
N LYS A 142 11.10 4.28 -3.84
CA LYS A 142 11.18 2.94 -4.39
C LYS A 142 9.97 2.11 -3.96
N ASN A 143 9.32 1.44 -4.90
CA ASN A 143 8.30 0.46 -4.58
C ASN A 143 8.96 -0.90 -4.29
N PHE A 144 8.77 -1.43 -3.09
CA PHE A 144 9.25 -2.76 -2.75
C PHE A 144 8.45 -3.82 -3.52
N VAL A 145 9.14 -4.77 -4.14
CA VAL A 145 8.55 -5.91 -4.85
C VAL A 145 9.11 -7.23 -4.29
N PHE A 146 8.25 -8.25 -4.24
CA PHE A 146 8.57 -9.54 -3.62
C PHE A 146 9.23 -10.51 -4.62
N ASP A 147 10.21 -10.02 -5.40
CA ASP A 147 11.01 -10.83 -6.31
C ASP A 147 12.51 -10.50 -6.17
N GLU A 148 13.36 -11.10 -7.01
CA GLU A 148 14.82 -10.94 -6.95
C GLU A 148 15.30 -9.47 -7.06
N ARG A 149 14.49 -8.57 -7.61
CA ARG A 149 14.79 -7.15 -7.71
C ARG A 149 14.70 -6.43 -6.37
N MET A 150 13.92 -6.96 -5.42
CA MET A 150 13.63 -6.40 -4.10
C MET A 150 13.13 -4.94 -4.10
N GLY A 151 12.87 -4.39 -5.28
CA GLY A 151 12.31 -3.04 -5.43
C GLY A 151 12.42 -2.52 -6.84
N GLU A 152 11.43 -1.73 -7.21
CA GLU A 152 11.37 -0.97 -8.45
C GLU A 152 11.44 0.52 -8.14
N ARG A 153 12.41 1.21 -8.71
CA ARG A 153 12.55 2.66 -8.54
C ARG A 153 11.43 3.38 -9.31
N ILE A 154 10.63 4.14 -8.56
CA ILE A 154 9.52 4.90 -9.13
C ILE A 154 9.93 6.36 -9.36
N SER A 155 10.62 6.97 -8.40
CA SER A 155 11.25 8.29 -8.52
C SER A 155 12.73 8.23 -8.14
N ASP A 156 13.48 9.32 -8.39
CA ASP A 156 14.93 9.35 -8.14
C ASP A 156 15.29 9.63 -6.68
N GLU A 157 14.33 10.05 -5.87
CA GLU A 157 14.54 10.37 -4.46
C GLU A 157 14.85 9.11 -3.65
N ILE A 158 15.78 9.23 -2.72
CA ILE A 158 16.07 8.25 -1.68
C ILE A 158 15.60 8.85 -0.35
N ILE A 159 14.47 8.40 0.15
CA ILE A 159 13.84 8.92 1.36
C ILE A 159 14.19 8.13 2.62
N ALA A 160 14.60 6.87 2.46
CA ALA A 160 15.02 6.01 3.56
C ALA A 160 16.47 6.27 3.97
N HIS A 161 16.81 5.88 5.19
CA HIS A 161 18.14 6.02 5.76
C HIS A 161 18.62 4.69 6.35
N CYS A 162 19.90 4.46 6.27
CA CYS A 162 20.53 3.30 6.92
C CYS A 162 20.30 3.36 8.45
N HIS A 163 19.75 2.32 9.02
CA HIS A 163 19.43 2.25 10.46
C HIS A 163 20.68 2.26 11.36
N GLN A 164 21.88 2.00 10.79
CA GLN A 164 23.13 1.98 11.54
C GLN A 164 23.88 3.32 11.45
N CYS A 165 24.10 3.85 10.24
CA CYS A 165 24.93 5.05 10.05
C CYS A 165 24.16 6.31 9.63
N GLY A 166 22.84 6.22 9.40
CA GLY A 166 22.00 7.34 9.02
C GLY A 166 22.20 7.88 7.58
N ALA A 167 23.07 7.26 6.79
CA ALA A 167 23.25 7.68 5.39
C ALA A 167 22.00 7.35 4.55
N PRO A 168 21.66 8.17 3.53
CA PRO A 168 20.56 7.84 2.61
C PRO A 168 20.76 6.46 1.99
N CYS A 169 19.75 5.59 2.14
CA CYS A 169 19.82 4.20 1.68
C CYS A 169 18.40 3.63 1.50
N ASP A 170 18.12 3.08 0.35
CA ASP A 170 16.85 2.40 0.03
C ASP A 170 17.06 0.92 -0.37
N SER A 171 18.20 0.34 0.00
CA SER A 171 18.51 -1.06 -0.26
C SER A 171 18.26 -1.93 0.97
N HIS A 172 17.61 -3.07 0.77
CA HIS A 172 17.39 -4.07 1.81
C HIS A 172 18.57 -5.07 1.85
N THR A 173 19.79 -4.54 1.91
CA THR A 173 21.02 -5.32 1.97
C THR A 173 21.86 -4.85 3.15
N ASN A 174 22.78 -5.70 3.60
CA ASN A 174 23.74 -5.31 4.62
C ASN A 174 24.54 -4.09 4.17
N CYS A 175 24.76 -3.16 5.08
CA CYS A 175 25.59 -1.98 4.83
C CYS A 175 26.99 -2.42 4.40
N LYS A 176 27.52 -1.80 3.33
CA LYS A 176 28.87 -2.07 2.83
C LYS A 176 29.94 -1.20 3.51
N ASN A 177 29.52 -0.35 4.44
CA ASN A 177 30.43 0.48 5.21
C ASN A 177 31.05 -0.36 6.33
N ASP A 178 32.37 -0.56 6.28
CA ASP A 178 33.11 -1.35 7.28
C ASP A 178 33.06 -0.74 8.69
N GLY A 179 32.63 0.51 8.82
CA GLY A 179 32.39 1.21 10.10
C GLY A 179 30.97 1.10 10.64
N CYS A 180 30.11 0.36 9.96
CA CYS A 180 28.71 0.15 10.37
C CYS A 180 28.55 -1.14 11.17
#